data_6f5fdcd2aad10f4b370f7ae328f69b3f
#
_entry.id   6f5fdcd2aad10f4b370f7ae328f69b3f
#
_cell.length_a   1.000
_cell.length_b   1.000
_cell.length_c   1.000
_cell.angle_alpha   90.00
_cell.angle_beta   90.00
_cell.angle_gamma   90.00
#
_symmetry.space_group_name_H-M   'P 1'
#
loop_
_entity.id
_entity.type
_entity.pdbx_description
1 polymer ?
#
loop_
_entity_poly.entity_id
_entity_poly.type
_entity_poly.pdbx_seq_one_letter_code
_entity_poly.pdbx_strand_id
1 'polypeptide(L)'
;ELVTHSYEKSFLKEAGVAVSTARAGNVIGGGDFAPDRIIPDCVRAVAKGEKIAVRNPHSTRPYQHVLEPLGAYLMIAQAQYENPACAGSYNVGPKDEDCITTGQLADLFCNSWGGEAAWENLYQGGPHEANFLKLDCSKIRTAFGWKPHWQVAQAVKETAVWYQAWLEGKDMEAFTDEQIRKYFTLQERK
;
A
#
# COMPACT_ATOMS: atom_id res chain seq x y z
N GLU A 1 -3.23 -1.61 18.90
CA GLU A 1 -4.60 -1.10 19.14
C GLU A 1 -5.02 -1.18 20.60
N LEU A 2 -4.81 -2.29 21.28
CA LEU A 2 -5.14 -2.41 22.72
C LEU A 2 -4.49 -1.30 23.55
N VAL A 3 -3.21 -1.02 23.32
CA VAL A 3 -2.48 0.07 24.00
C VAL A 3 -3.09 1.43 23.63
N THR A 4 -3.35 1.70 22.34
CA THR A 4 -3.96 2.95 21.88
C THR A 4 -5.32 3.16 22.52
N HIS A 5 -6.16 2.13 22.55
CA HIS A 5 -7.48 2.20 23.15
C HIS A 5 -7.44 2.41 24.68
N SER A 6 -6.51 1.73 25.36
CA SER A 6 -6.31 1.94 26.80
C SER A 6 -5.87 3.38 27.10
N TYR A 7 -4.94 3.91 26.29
CA TYR A 7 -4.44 5.26 26.44
C TYR A 7 -5.51 6.32 26.13
N GLU A 8 -6.30 6.09 25.10
CA GLU A 8 -7.45 6.93 24.74
C GLU A 8 -8.43 7.04 25.93
N LYS A 9 -8.84 5.90 26.50
CA LYS A 9 -9.78 5.87 27.62
C LYS A 9 -9.24 6.50 28.90
N SER A 10 -7.94 6.32 29.16
CA SER A 10 -7.35 6.74 30.43
C SER A 10 -6.94 8.23 30.43
N PHE A 11 -6.67 8.83 29.28
CA PHE A 11 -6.07 10.15 29.22
C PHE A 11 -6.68 11.07 28.17
N LEU A 12 -6.86 10.59 26.93
CA LEU A 12 -7.17 11.45 25.80
C LEU A 12 -8.64 11.84 25.75
N LYS A 13 -9.53 10.96 26.18
CA LYS A 13 -10.97 11.22 26.21
C LYS A 13 -11.32 12.37 27.14
N GLU A 14 -10.73 12.42 28.34
CA GLU A 14 -10.95 13.53 29.28
C GLU A 14 -10.34 14.83 28.78
N ALA A 15 -9.25 14.75 28.01
CA ALA A 15 -8.62 15.90 27.37
C ALA A 15 -9.36 16.38 26.09
N GLY A 16 -10.48 15.73 25.72
CA GLY A 16 -11.24 16.09 24.50
C GLY A 16 -10.53 15.76 23.18
N VAL A 17 -9.53 14.89 23.20
CA VAL A 17 -8.76 14.51 22.01
C VAL A 17 -9.45 13.37 21.29
N ALA A 18 -9.84 13.58 20.04
CA ALA A 18 -10.39 12.56 19.17
C ALA A 18 -9.26 11.64 18.64
N VAL A 19 -9.44 10.33 18.74
CA VAL A 19 -8.45 9.32 18.35
C VAL A 19 -9.02 8.38 17.31
N SER A 20 -8.28 8.21 16.20
CA SER A 20 -8.58 7.17 15.20
C SER A 20 -7.40 6.24 15.04
N THR A 21 -7.70 4.98 14.74
CA THR A 21 -6.71 4.01 14.28
C THR A 21 -7.02 3.61 12.84
N ALA A 22 -6.00 3.49 12.00
CA ALA A 22 -6.16 3.07 10.62
C ALA A 22 -5.22 1.90 10.30
N ARG A 23 -5.79 0.81 9.77
CA ARG A 23 -5.06 -0.38 9.34
C ARG A 23 -5.00 -0.40 7.82
N ALA A 24 -3.81 -0.30 7.26
CA ALA A 24 -3.59 -0.44 5.83
C ALA A 24 -3.38 -1.91 5.44
N GLY A 25 -3.68 -2.23 4.19
CA GLY A 25 -3.28 -3.51 3.57
C GLY A 25 -1.77 -3.55 3.29
N ASN A 26 -1.36 -4.45 2.40
CA ASN A 26 0.02 -4.51 1.97
C ASN A 26 0.35 -3.26 1.12
N VAL A 27 1.15 -2.39 1.69
CA VAL A 27 1.51 -1.10 1.08
C VAL A 27 2.76 -1.27 0.23
N ILE A 28 2.71 -0.79 -1.02
CA ILE A 28 3.84 -0.72 -1.95
C ILE A 28 4.05 0.72 -2.40
N GLY A 29 5.27 1.06 -2.78
CA GLY A 29 5.64 2.40 -3.24
C GLY A 29 7.14 2.54 -3.38
N GLY A 30 7.59 3.68 -3.89
CA GLY A 30 9.01 4.01 -3.95
C GLY A 30 9.62 4.25 -2.57
N GLY A 31 10.95 4.13 -2.46
CA GLY A 31 11.71 4.45 -1.25
C GLY A 31 11.71 3.38 -0.16
N ASP A 32 11.11 2.21 -0.37
CA ASP A 32 11.25 1.06 0.52
C ASP A 32 12.43 0.19 0.08
N PHE A 33 13.43 0.07 0.92
CA PHE A 33 14.63 -0.74 0.68
C PHE A 33 14.78 -1.89 1.67
N ALA A 34 13.75 -2.17 2.47
CA ALA A 34 13.79 -3.23 3.47
C ALA A 34 13.98 -4.62 2.83
N PRO A 35 14.80 -5.50 3.44
CA PRO A 35 14.92 -6.88 2.99
C PRO A 35 13.63 -7.66 3.28
N ASP A 36 13.46 -8.78 2.58
CA ASP A 36 12.34 -9.70 2.74
C ASP A 36 10.95 -9.12 2.45
N ARG A 37 10.91 -8.03 1.66
CA ARG A 37 9.68 -7.45 1.12
C ARG A 37 9.65 -7.63 -0.39
N ILE A 38 8.50 -8.03 -0.91
CA ILE A 38 8.37 -8.47 -2.30
C ILE A 38 8.84 -7.42 -3.32
N ILE A 39 8.41 -6.17 -3.23
CA ILE A 39 8.80 -5.14 -4.20
C ILE A 39 10.28 -4.75 -4.10
N PRO A 40 10.85 -4.44 -2.91
CA PRO A 40 12.29 -4.25 -2.76
C PRO A 40 13.13 -5.45 -3.25
N ASP A 41 12.67 -6.68 -3.02
CA ASP A 41 13.36 -7.89 -3.50
C ASP A 41 13.27 -8.00 -5.03
N CYS A 42 12.14 -7.68 -5.65
CA CYS A 42 12.00 -7.59 -7.09
C CYS A 42 13.00 -6.58 -7.68
N VAL A 43 13.05 -5.36 -7.14
CA VAL A 43 13.96 -4.30 -7.60
C VAL A 43 15.42 -4.76 -7.50
N ARG A 44 15.83 -5.34 -6.36
CA ARG A 44 17.19 -5.83 -6.18
C ARG A 44 17.59 -6.91 -7.19
N ALA A 45 16.69 -7.83 -7.49
CA ALA A 45 16.95 -8.90 -8.45
C ALA A 45 17.11 -8.33 -9.86
N VAL A 46 16.15 -7.53 -10.33
CA VAL A 46 16.19 -6.98 -11.71
C VAL A 46 17.35 -6.00 -11.91
N ALA A 47 17.73 -5.24 -10.89
CA ALA A 47 18.90 -4.35 -10.95
C ALA A 47 20.22 -5.10 -11.12
N LYS A 48 20.27 -6.38 -10.73
CA LYS A 48 21.43 -7.27 -10.92
C LYS A 48 21.34 -8.14 -12.18
N GLY A 49 20.24 -8.06 -12.92
CA GLY A 49 19.96 -8.97 -14.03
C GLY A 49 19.60 -10.39 -13.59
N GLU A 50 19.14 -10.57 -12.34
CA GLU A 50 18.75 -11.85 -11.76
C GLU A 50 17.23 -12.05 -11.84
N LYS A 51 16.78 -13.33 -11.83
CA LYS A 51 15.36 -13.63 -11.67
C LYS A 51 14.88 -13.29 -10.27
N ILE A 52 13.65 -12.80 -10.18
CA ILE A 52 13.01 -12.51 -8.91
C ILE A 52 12.61 -13.83 -8.22
N ALA A 53 13.11 -14.07 -7.02
CA ALA A 53 12.78 -15.24 -6.23
C ALA A 53 11.48 -15.03 -5.46
N VAL A 54 10.39 -15.74 -5.82
CA VAL A 54 9.09 -15.65 -5.13
C VAL A 54 8.88 -16.90 -4.28
N ARG A 55 8.92 -16.73 -2.97
CA ARG A 55 8.84 -17.82 -1.98
C ARG A 55 7.42 -18.33 -1.73
N ASN A 56 6.41 -17.49 -1.85
CA ASN A 56 5.00 -17.87 -1.69
C ASN A 56 4.10 -17.18 -2.74
N PRO A 57 4.12 -17.67 -4.00
CA PRO A 57 3.38 -17.04 -5.09
C PRO A 57 1.87 -17.16 -4.96
N HIS A 58 1.35 -18.08 -4.14
CA HIS A 58 -0.07 -18.41 -4.05
C HIS A 58 -0.81 -17.59 -2.98
N SER A 59 -0.09 -16.87 -2.11
CA SER A 59 -0.73 -16.08 -1.06
C SER A 59 -1.40 -14.82 -1.63
N THR A 60 -2.70 -14.67 -1.36
CA THR A 60 -3.47 -13.47 -1.75
C THR A 60 -3.31 -12.37 -0.70
N ARG A 61 -3.00 -11.15 -1.17
CA ARG A 61 -2.78 -9.96 -0.33
C ARG A 61 -3.48 -8.73 -0.89
N PRO A 62 -3.92 -7.81 -0.03
CA PRO A 62 -4.54 -6.54 -0.42
C PRO A 62 -3.45 -5.49 -0.70
N TYR A 63 -2.79 -5.60 -1.86
CA TYR A 63 -1.76 -4.64 -2.25
C TYR A 63 -2.35 -3.30 -2.67
N GLN A 64 -1.74 -2.21 -2.21
CA GLN A 64 -2.12 -0.84 -2.56
C GLN A 64 -0.93 0.09 -2.57
N HIS A 65 -0.99 1.17 -3.37
CA HIS A 65 0.06 2.19 -3.36
C HIS A 65 0.06 2.98 -2.04
N VAL A 66 1.24 3.41 -1.58
CA VAL A 66 1.40 4.17 -0.32
C VAL A 66 0.55 5.44 -0.26
N LEU A 67 0.28 6.09 -1.38
CA LEU A 67 -0.55 7.29 -1.42
C LEU A 67 -2.03 7.01 -1.07
N GLU A 68 -2.52 5.79 -1.27
CA GLU A 68 -3.88 5.41 -0.90
C GLU A 68 -4.13 5.52 0.62
N PRO A 69 -3.36 4.82 1.48
CA PRO A 69 -3.56 4.95 2.91
C PRO A 69 -3.16 6.33 3.44
N LEU A 70 -2.14 6.99 2.88
CA LEU A 70 -1.77 8.34 3.31
C LEU A 70 -2.89 9.35 3.04
N GLY A 71 -3.51 9.31 1.85
CA GLY A 71 -4.68 10.14 1.54
C GLY A 71 -5.86 9.87 2.48
N ALA A 72 -6.13 8.59 2.78
CA ALA A 72 -7.16 8.20 3.73
C ALA A 72 -6.87 8.70 5.16
N TYR A 73 -5.60 8.65 5.61
CA TYR A 73 -5.22 9.14 6.95
C TYR A 73 -5.43 10.64 7.07
N LEU A 74 -5.06 11.42 6.05
CA LEU A 74 -5.30 12.87 6.03
C LEU A 74 -6.80 13.18 6.04
N MET A 75 -7.60 12.46 5.26
CA MET A 75 -9.05 12.61 5.22
C MET A 75 -9.70 12.29 6.58
N ILE A 76 -9.29 11.20 7.25
CA ILE A 76 -9.77 10.84 8.59
C ILE A 76 -9.37 11.94 9.58
N ALA A 77 -8.14 12.42 9.53
CA ALA A 77 -7.65 13.47 10.43
C ALA A 77 -8.44 14.78 10.25
N GLN A 78 -8.70 15.20 9.02
CA GLN A 78 -9.52 16.38 8.73
C GLN A 78 -10.95 16.19 9.23
N ALA A 79 -11.59 15.06 8.90
CA ALA A 79 -12.97 14.82 9.27
C ALA A 79 -13.16 14.78 10.80
N GLN A 80 -12.25 14.15 11.54
CA GLN A 80 -12.34 14.09 13.01
C GLN A 80 -11.98 15.44 13.67
N TYR A 81 -11.19 16.29 13.01
CA TYR A 81 -10.94 17.66 13.49
C TYR A 81 -12.21 18.50 13.39
N GLU A 82 -12.97 18.39 12.30
CA GLU A 82 -14.23 19.08 12.08
C GLU A 82 -15.37 18.49 12.93
N ASN A 83 -15.40 17.16 13.08
CA ASN A 83 -16.39 16.43 13.87
C ASN A 83 -15.75 15.27 14.63
N PRO A 84 -15.48 15.43 15.94
CA PRO A 84 -14.90 14.37 16.77
C PRO A 84 -15.68 13.05 16.78
N ALA A 85 -16.97 13.05 16.44
CA ALA A 85 -17.78 11.84 16.33
C ALA A 85 -17.34 10.92 15.17
N CYS A 86 -16.55 11.44 14.22
CA CYS A 86 -15.93 10.64 13.16
C CYS A 86 -14.73 9.79 13.63
N ALA A 87 -14.25 10.00 14.87
CA ALA A 87 -13.14 9.21 15.40
C ALA A 87 -13.51 7.72 15.53
N GLY A 88 -12.54 6.86 15.27
CA GLY A 88 -12.76 5.42 15.37
C GLY A 88 -11.69 4.58 14.66
N SER A 89 -11.93 3.28 14.56
CA SER A 89 -11.02 2.34 13.90
C SER A 89 -11.49 2.06 12.46
N TYR A 90 -10.56 2.21 11.51
CA TYR A 90 -10.83 2.08 10.08
C TYR A 90 -9.83 1.11 9.43
N ASN A 91 -10.32 0.30 8.49
CA ASN A 91 -9.46 -0.42 7.56
C ASN A 91 -9.37 0.37 6.25
N VAL A 92 -8.17 0.42 5.69
CA VAL A 92 -7.86 1.09 4.43
C VAL A 92 -7.22 0.08 3.49
N GLY A 93 -7.90 -0.32 2.45
CA GLY A 93 -7.42 -1.35 1.53
C GLY A 93 -8.04 -1.22 0.14
N PRO A 94 -7.48 -1.95 -0.83
CA PRO A 94 -7.97 -1.95 -2.19
C PRO A 94 -9.39 -2.55 -2.27
N LYS A 95 -9.97 -2.53 -3.46
CA LYS A 95 -11.17 -3.30 -3.73
C LYS A 95 -10.85 -4.80 -3.73
N ASP A 96 -11.87 -5.62 -3.56
CA ASP A 96 -11.73 -7.08 -3.53
C ASP A 96 -11.11 -7.65 -4.81
N GLU A 97 -11.42 -7.06 -5.95
CA GLU A 97 -10.88 -7.40 -7.27
C GLU A 97 -9.38 -7.11 -7.41
N ASP A 98 -8.86 -6.19 -6.61
CA ASP A 98 -7.43 -5.81 -6.55
C ASP A 98 -6.65 -6.61 -5.49
N CYS A 99 -7.31 -7.52 -4.75
CA CYS A 99 -6.62 -8.46 -3.87
C CYS A 99 -6.08 -9.62 -4.70
N ILE A 100 -4.80 -9.58 -5.01
CA ILE A 100 -4.14 -10.52 -5.92
C ILE A 100 -3.12 -11.39 -5.22
N THR A 101 -2.71 -12.47 -5.87
CA THR A 101 -1.63 -13.34 -5.36
C THR A 101 -0.27 -12.66 -5.51
N THR A 102 0.70 -13.09 -4.70
CA THR A 102 2.08 -12.60 -4.79
C THR A 102 2.71 -12.93 -6.16
N GLY A 103 2.34 -14.07 -6.77
CA GLY A 103 2.76 -14.40 -8.14
C GLY A 103 2.20 -13.42 -9.17
N GLN A 104 0.89 -13.09 -9.09
CA GLN A 104 0.28 -12.07 -9.95
C GLN A 104 0.92 -10.68 -9.74
N LEU A 105 1.29 -10.33 -8.51
CA LEU A 105 2.04 -9.10 -8.26
C LEU A 105 3.40 -9.11 -8.97
N ALA A 106 4.13 -10.24 -8.92
CA ALA A 106 5.41 -10.39 -9.61
C ALA A 106 5.24 -10.30 -11.14
N ASP A 107 4.17 -10.88 -11.70
CA ASP A 107 3.83 -10.72 -13.13
C ASP A 107 3.61 -9.25 -13.49
N LEU A 108 2.81 -8.53 -12.72
CA LEU A 108 2.55 -7.10 -12.92
C LEU A 108 3.83 -6.27 -12.82
N PHE A 109 4.71 -6.62 -11.86
CA PHE A 109 5.99 -5.94 -11.70
C PHE A 109 6.91 -6.18 -12.92
N CYS A 110 7.09 -7.44 -13.35
CA CYS A 110 7.89 -7.78 -14.54
C CYS A 110 7.37 -7.05 -15.79
N ASN A 111 6.06 -7.06 -16.00
CA ASN A 111 5.43 -6.36 -17.13
C ASN A 111 5.65 -4.84 -17.06
N SER A 112 5.61 -4.25 -15.85
CA SER A 112 5.79 -2.80 -15.65
C SER A 112 7.25 -2.38 -15.74
N TRP A 113 8.16 -3.27 -15.32
CA TRP A 113 9.60 -3.03 -15.41
C TRP A 113 10.12 -3.12 -16.84
N GLY A 114 9.63 -4.09 -17.60
CA GLY A 114 10.02 -4.35 -18.98
C GLY A 114 11.34 -5.12 -19.10
N GLY A 115 11.86 -5.17 -20.32
CA GLY A 115 13.10 -5.89 -20.63
C GLY A 115 12.98 -7.40 -20.40
N GLU A 116 14.01 -8.00 -19.80
CA GLU A 116 14.09 -9.44 -19.49
C GLU A 116 13.66 -9.75 -18.05
N ALA A 117 12.98 -8.82 -17.36
CA ALA A 117 12.52 -9.05 -16.00
C ALA A 117 11.62 -10.29 -15.92
N ALA A 118 12.00 -11.24 -15.07
CA ALA A 118 11.29 -12.50 -14.89
C ALA A 118 11.38 -12.94 -13.43
N TRP A 119 10.46 -13.79 -13.02
CA TRP A 119 10.48 -14.37 -11.68
C TRP A 119 10.49 -15.90 -11.74
N GLU A 120 10.88 -16.51 -10.64
CA GLU A 120 10.83 -17.96 -10.45
C GLU A 120 10.17 -18.33 -9.13
N ASN A 121 9.48 -19.46 -9.14
CA ASN A 121 8.80 -19.99 -7.97
C ASN A 121 9.78 -20.78 -7.11
N LEU A 122 10.09 -20.29 -5.91
CA LEU A 122 10.91 -20.99 -4.91
C LEU A 122 10.08 -21.61 -3.78
N TYR A 123 8.79 -21.83 -3.99
CA TYR A 123 7.93 -22.44 -2.98
C TYR A 123 8.35 -23.88 -2.68
N GLN A 124 8.76 -24.12 -1.43
CA GLN A 124 9.22 -25.43 -0.96
C GLN A 124 8.32 -26.03 0.12
N GLY A 125 7.06 -25.57 0.22
CA GLY A 125 6.16 -26.08 1.25
C GLY A 125 6.54 -25.61 2.66
N GLY A 126 6.65 -24.30 2.87
CA GLY A 126 6.95 -23.70 4.18
C GLY A 126 5.75 -23.69 5.14
N PRO A 127 5.97 -23.27 6.42
CA PRO A 127 4.90 -23.14 7.38
C PRO A 127 3.80 -22.21 6.88
N HIS A 128 2.56 -22.52 7.25
CA HIS A 128 1.36 -21.80 6.81
C HIS A 128 1.41 -20.30 7.14
N GLU A 129 1.94 -19.51 6.22
CA GLU A 129 1.48 -18.12 6.14
C GLU A 129 0.01 -18.13 5.74
N ALA A 130 -0.79 -17.25 6.33
CA ALA A 130 -2.20 -17.14 5.94
C ALA A 130 -2.28 -16.99 4.42
N ASN A 131 -2.82 -17.98 3.73
CA ASN A 131 -2.90 -18.01 2.27
C ASN A 131 -3.80 -16.90 1.71
N PHE A 132 -4.56 -16.25 2.57
CA PHE A 132 -5.56 -15.28 2.19
C PHE A 132 -5.68 -14.18 3.25
N LEU A 133 -5.49 -12.93 2.84
CA LEU A 133 -5.75 -11.75 3.64
C LEU A 133 -6.51 -10.73 2.79
N LYS A 134 -7.67 -10.32 3.29
CA LYS A 134 -8.43 -9.15 2.79
C LYS A 134 -8.84 -8.28 3.97
N LEU A 135 -9.17 -7.03 3.69
CA LEU A 135 -9.66 -6.07 4.67
C LEU A 135 -11.10 -5.68 4.34
N ASP A 136 -11.99 -5.75 5.31
CA ASP A 136 -13.29 -5.11 5.19
C ASP A 136 -13.14 -3.59 5.39
N CYS A 137 -13.29 -2.85 4.30
CA CYS A 137 -13.20 -1.40 4.25
C CYS A 137 -14.59 -0.72 4.18
N SER A 138 -15.67 -1.42 4.48
CA SER A 138 -17.04 -0.91 4.41
C SER A 138 -17.22 0.31 5.29
N LYS A 139 -16.63 0.33 6.49
CA LYS A 139 -16.76 1.43 7.44
C LYS A 139 -16.20 2.74 6.89
N ILE A 140 -14.99 2.76 6.34
CA ILE A 140 -14.39 3.98 5.79
C ILE A 140 -15.15 4.45 4.54
N ARG A 141 -15.63 3.52 3.72
CA ARG A 141 -16.45 3.83 2.54
C ARG A 141 -17.77 4.48 2.93
N THR A 142 -18.45 3.95 3.95
CA THR A 142 -19.73 4.50 4.43
C THR A 142 -19.55 5.84 5.13
N ALA A 143 -18.51 5.97 5.98
CA ALA A 143 -18.30 7.18 6.78
C ALA A 143 -17.82 8.36 5.93
N PHE A 144 -16.96 8.13 4.94
CA PHE A 144 -16.27 9.20 4.22
C PHE A 144 -16.43 9.12 2.70
N GLY A 145 -17.14 8.15 2.17
CA GLY A 145 -17.19 7.92 0.71
C GLY A 145 -15.85 7.53 0.09
N TRP A 146 -14.85 7.19 0.91
CA TRP A 146 -13.50 6.88 0.46
C TRP A 146 -13.48 5.71 -0.52
N LYS A 147 -12.67 5.83 -1.57
CA LYS A 147 -12.42 4.79 -2.57
C LYS A 147 -10.96 4.87 -2.99
N PRO A 148 -10.29 3.72 -3.21
CA PRO A 148 -8.95 3.74 -3.78
C PRO A 148 -8.99 4.35 -5.19
N HIS A 149 -7.95 5.13 -5.53
CA HIS A 149 -7.80 5.80 -6.82
C HIS A 149 -7.09 4.94 -7.83
N TRP A 150 -6.02 4.27 -7.40
CA TRP A 150 -5.22 3.40 -8.24
C TRP A 150 -5.55 1.95 -7.96
N GLN A 151 -5.92 1.23 -9.00
CA GLN A 151 -5.98 -0.22 -8.98
C GLN A 151 -4.57 -0.81 -8.81
N VAL A 152 -4.48 -2.06 -8.42
CA VAL A 152 -3.20 -2.72 -8.11
C VAL A 152 -2.21 -2.66 -9.28
N ALA A 153 -2.66 -2.80 -10.53
CA ALA A 153 -1.80 -2.69 -11.70
C ALA A 153 -1.16 -1.31 -11.83
N GLN A 154 -1.93 -0.24 -11.58
CA GLN A 154 -1.40 1.13 -11.57
C GLN A 154 -0.45 1.35 -10.38
N ALA A 155 -0.79 0.84 -9.19
CA ALA A 155 0.06 0.91 -8.01
C ALA A 155 1.44 0.27 -8.26
N VAL A 156 1.47 -0.91 -8.88
CA VAL A 156 2.72 -1.60 -9.25
C VAL A 156 3.50 -0.81 -10.29
N LYS A 157 2.83 -0.31 -11.33
CA LYS A 157 3.45 0.51 -12.37
C LYS A 157 4.11 1.77 -11.80
N GLU A 158 3.38 2.55 -10.99
CA GLU A 158 3.92 3.78 -10.39
C GLU A 158 5.10 3.47 -9.45
N THR A 159 5.05 2.34 -8.76
CA THR A 159 6.16 1.87 -7.93
C THR A 159 7.37 1.50 -8.77
N ALA A 160 7.19 0.71 -9.84
CA ALA A 160 8.29 0.30 -10.74
C ALA A 160 8.97 1.51 -11.38
N VAL A 161 8.19 2.46 -11.90
CA VAL A 161 8.71 3.70 -12.54
C VAL A 161 9.50 4.56 -11.53
N TRP A 162 9.08 4.61 -10.25
CA TRP A 162 9.82 5.30 -9.21
C TRP A 162 11.22 4.70 -9.01
N TYR A 163 11.32 3.36 -8.92
CA TYR A 163 12.62 2.70 -8.76
C TYR A 163 13.50 2.79 -10.01
N GLN A 164 12.92 2.78 -11.21
CA GLN A 164 13.66 3.01 -12.44
C GLN A 164 14.29 4.42 -12.44
N ALA A 165 13.51 5.45 -12.08
CA ALA A 165 13.99 6.81 -11.94
C ALA A 165 15.12 6.92 -10.89
N TRP A 166 14.99 6.20 -9.76
CA TRP A 166 16.02 6.15 -8.74
C TRP A 166 17.32 5.51 -9.24
N LEU A 167 17.24 4.39 -9.97
CA LEU A 167 18.41 3.74 -10.57
C LEU A 167 19.07 4.60 -11.65
N GLU A 168 18.31 5.43 -12.34
CA GLU A 168 18.82 6.41 -13.31
C GLU A 168 19.46 7.65 -12.63
N GLY A 169 19.41 7.76 -11.32
CA GLY A 169 19.98 8.89 -10.57
C GLY A 169 19.19 10.19 -10.71
N LYS A 170 17.88 10.13 -10.99
CA LYS A 170 17.03 11.32 -11.09
C LYS A 170 16.87 12.01 -9.74
N ASP A 171 16.44 13.26 -9.76
CA ASP A 171 15.99 13.99 -8.57
C ASP A 171 14.71 13.32 -8.02
N MET A 172 14.87 12.57 -6.93
CA MET A 172 13.78 11.78 -6.36
C MET A 172 12.79 12.62 -5.54
N GLU A 173 13.19 13.79 -5.06
CA GLU A 173 12.26 14.73 -4.44
C GLU A 173 11.30 15.27 -5.48
N ALA A 174 11.81 15.83 -6.57
CA ALA A 174 11.00 16.34 -7.68
C ALA A 174 10.10 15.23 -8.29
N PHE A 175 10.66 14.02 -8.46
CA PHE A 175 9.92 12.89 -9.02
C PHE A 175 8.76 12.45 -8.10
N THR A 176 9.00 12.38 -6.81
CA THR A 176 7.98 12.00 -5.81
C THR A 176 6.89 13.06 -5.73
N ASP A 177 7.24 14.34 -5.75
CA ASP A 177 6.29 15.45 -5.79
C ASP A 177 5.38 15.39 -7.03
N GLU A 178 5.93 15.07 -8.20
CA GLU A 178 5.14 14.87 -9.41
C GLU A 178 4.17 13.69 -9.28
N GLN A 179 4.63 12.57 -8.69
CA GLN A 179 3.77 11.41 -8.44
C GLN A 179 2.63 11.73 -7.46
N ILE A 180 2.91 12.49 -6.40
CA ILE A 180 1.90 12.98 -5.45
C ILE A 180 0.89 13.87 -6.17
N ARG A 181 1.33 14.84 -6.95
CA ARG A 181 0.43 15.74 -7.72
C ARG A 181 -0.44 14.95 -8.68
N LYS A 182 0.14 14.00 -9.41
CA LYS A 182 -0.59 13.10 -10.31
C LYS A 182 -1.70 12.34 -9.58
N TYR A 183 -1.39 11.82 -8.40
CA TYR A 183 -2.36 11.09 -7.58
C TYR A 183 -3.54 11.99 -7.17
N PHE A 184 -3.29 13.18 -6.63
CA PHE A 184 -4.33 14.08 -6.14
C PHE A 184 -5.11 14.77 -7.27
N THR A 185 -4.49 15.10 -8.41
CA THR A 185 -5.22 15.66 -9.57
C THR A 185 -6.27 14.71 -10.13
N LEU A 186 -6.10 13.40 -9.97
CA LEU A 186 -7.13 12.41 -10.34
C LEU A 186 -8.33 12.42 -9.38
N GLN A 187 -8.19 12.94 -8.16
CA GLN A 187 -9.29 13.07 -7.20
C GLN A 187 -10.25 14.21 -7.59
N GLU A 188 -9.72 15.32 -8.10
CA GLU A 188 -10.51 16.52 -8.44
C GLU A 188 -11.41 16.33 -9.68
N ARG A 189 -11.14 15.31 -10.52
CA ARG A 189 -11.87 15.06 -11.77
C ARG A 189 -13.03 14.08 -11.67
N LYS A 190 -13.35 13.60 -10.47
CA LYS A 190 -14.45 12.65 -10.20
C LYS A 190 -15.49 13.24 -9.27
#